data_0be8796de9d7df9a18b52c83a716934d
#
_entry.id   0be8796de9d7df9a18b52c83a716934d
#
_cell.length_a   1.000
_cell.length_b   1.000
_cell.length_c   1.000
_cell.angle_alpha   90.00
_cell.angle_beta   90.00
_cell.angle_gamma   90.00
#
_symmetry.space_group_name_H-M   'P 1'
#
loop_
_entity.id
_entity.type
_entity.pdbx_description
1 polymer ?
#
loop_
_entity_poly.entity_id
_entity_poly.type
_entity_poly.pdbx_seq_one_letter_code
_entity_poly.pdbx_strand_id
1 'polypeptide(L)'
;MKPRLNIHHFDPQASLHTWFACLQHQPWAILLESAGPLGADNGFDIISADPLATLETRGTSTCLTQDNHQHHHDGDPLALLAKTQRALLGERVEDDSGLPFIGGALGLFGYDLGRRFERLPTVAQQDIQVPDMAVGIYDWALLRNVATGHWQLAHWGDEAGLARRLDWLMAQRERPPSPFA
;
A
#
# COMPACT_ATOMS: atom_id res chain seq x y z
N MET A 1 14.60 12.05 -14.69
CA MET A 1 14.57 12.88 -13.45
C MET A 1 14.57 11.91 -12.28
N LYS A 2 15.26 12.18 -11.16
CA LYS A 2 15.19 11.29 -10.01
C LYS A 2 13.81 11.43 -9.35
N PRO A 3 13.16 10.32 -8.93
CA PRO A 3 11.90 10.40 -8.21
C PRO A 3 12.11 11.15 -6.89
N ARG A 4 11.10 11.93 -6.49
CA ARG A 4 11.07 12.66 -5.22
C ARG A 4 9.70 12.57 -4.59
N LEU A 5 9.63 12.84 -3.30
CA LEU A 5 8.37 12.97 -2.61
C LEU A 5 7.70 14.29 -3.03
N ASN A 6 6.44 14.19 -3.45
CA ASN A 6 5.56 15.31 -3.71
C ASN A 6 4.33 15.18 -2.81
N ILE A 7 3.89 16.25 -2.17
CA ILE A 7 2.77 16.23 -1.22
C ILE A 7 1.73 17.27 -1.65
N HIS A 8 0.46 16.82 -1.68
CA HIS A 8 -0.69 17.69 -1.82
C HIS A 8 -1.50 17.66 -0.51
N HIS A 9 -1.88 18.84 -0.01
CA HIS A 9 -2.68 18.97 1.21
C HIS A 9 -4.14 19.21 0.83
N PHE A 10 -5.04 18.52 1.52
CA PHE A 10 -6.47 18.72 1.38
C PHE A 10 -7.04 19.44 2.58
N ASP A 11 -8.06 20.26 2.35
CA ASP A 11 -8.89 20.75 3.44
C ASP A 11 -9.69 19.58 4.04
N PRO A 12 -9.84 19.54 5.39
CA PRO A 12 -10.49 18.41 6.06
C PRO A 12 -12.01 18.46 5.86
N GLN A 13 -12.52 17.79 4.82
CA GLN A 13 -13.95 17.77 4.51
C GLN A 13 -14.56 16.37 4.41
N ALA A 14 -13.77 15.31 4.36
CA ALA A 14 -14.28 13.95 4.21
C ALA A 14 -13.82 13.04 5.35
N SER A 15 -14.69 12.12 5.78
CA SER A 15 -14.31 11.10 6.73
C SER A 15 -13.40 10.04 6.08
N LEU A 16 -12.66 9.30 6.90
CA LEU A 16 -11.85 8.17 6.46
C LEU A 16 -12.67 7.16 5.65
N HIS A 17 -13.84 6.80 6.18
CA HIS A 17 -14.73 5.83 5.53
C HIS A 17 -15.31 6.35 4.21
N THR A 18 -15.55 7.67 4.09
CA THR A 18 -15.98 8.27 2.83
C THR A 18 -14.89 8.13 1.76
N TRP A 19 -13.63 8.41 2.10
CA TRP A 19 -12.52 8.22 1.18
C TRP A 19 -12.33 6.75 0.79
N PHE A 20 -12.35 5.85 1.78
CA PHE A 20 -12.17 4.43 1.50
C PHE A 20 -13.32 3.83 0.69
N ALA A 21 -14.57 4.23 0.95
CA ALA A 21 -15.72 3.80 0.17
C ALA A 21 -15.60 4.11 -1.34
N CYS A 22 -14.94 5.22 -1.69
CA CYS A 22 -14.66 5.56 -3.09
C CYS A 22 -13.56 4.69 -3.72
N LEU A 23 -12.67 4.11 -2.91
CA LEU A 23 -11.47 3.40 -3.35
C LEU A 23 -11.52 1.88 -3.15
N GLN A 24 -12.40 1.37 -2.30
CA GLN A 24 -12.45 -0.05 -1.91
C GLN A 24 -12.63 -1.04 -3.07
N HIS A 25 -13.17 -0.59 -4.20
CA HIS A 25 -13.35 -1.39 -5.40
C HIS A 25 -12.15 -1.35 -6.35
N GLN A 26 -11.15 -0.52 -6.04
CA GLN A 26 -9.92 -0.47 -6.81
C GLN A 26 -9.05 -1.70 -6.52
N PRO A 27 -8.24 -2.15 -7.49
CA PRO A 27 -7.33 -3.25 -7.25
C PRO A 27 -6.45 -3.02 -6.02
N TRP A 28 -6.40 -4.02 -5.13
CA TRP A 28 -5.52 -4.00 -3.95
C TRP A 28 -5.72 -2.77 -3.07
N ALA A 29 -6.96 -2.31 -2.91
CA ALA A 29 -7.26 -1.23 -1.99
C ALA A 29 -6.96 -1.66 -0.55
N ILE A 30 -6.21 -0.85 0.17
CA ILE A 30 -5.78 -1.08 1.55
C ILE A 30 -6.17 0.13 2.40
N LEU A 31 -6.73 -0.15 3.57
CA LEU A 31 -6.96 0.80 4.63
C LEU A 31 -6.21 0.33 5.89
N LEU A 32 -5.33 1.17 6.39
CA LEU A 32 -4.77 1.06 7.73
C LEU A 32 -5.39 2.16 8.58
N GLU A 33 -6.22 1.78 9.54
CA GLU A 33 -6.88 2.70 10.46
C GLU A 33 -6.19 2.65 11.82
N SER A 34 -5.84 3.82 12.32
CA SER A 34 -5.27 3.97 13.65
C SER A 34 -6.39 3.87 14.68
N ALA A 35 -6.60 2.68 15.25
CA ALA A 35 -7.62 2.43 16.25
C ALA A 35 -7.09 2.70 17.66
N GLY A 36 -7.76 3.56 18.43
CA GLY A 36 -7.49 3.72 19.85
C GLY A 36 -7.75 5.14 20.36
N PRO A 37 -7.87 5.30 21.68
CA PRO A 37 -7.86 6.61 22.28
C PRO A 37 -6.54 7.27 21.91
N LEU A 38 -6.63 8.43 21.33
CA LEU A 38 -5.51 9.26 20.92
C LEU A 38 -4.51 9.42 22.09
N GLY A 39 -3.54 8.54 22.14
CA GLY A 39 -2.28 8.83 22.81
C GLY A 39 -1.64 9.99 22.05
N ALA A 40 -0.88 10.81 22.72
CA ALA A 40 -0.35 12.07 22.25
C ALA A 40 0.56 12.01 21.00
N ASP A 41 0.71 10.86 20.37
CA ASP A 41 1.68 10.63 19.31
C ASP A 41 0.98 10.33 17.99
N ASN A 42 0.83 11.36 17.19
CA ASN A 42 0.74 11.42 15.72
C ASN A 42 0.32 10.14 14.98
N GLY A 43 -0.80 9.52 15.35
CA GLY A 43 -1.37 8.43 14.59
C GLY A 43 -1.78 8.90 13.19
N PHE A 44 -1.60 8.03 12.20
CA PHE A 44 -2.04 8.27 10.83
C PHE A 44 -2.96 7.14 10.38
N ASP A 45 -4.05 7.51 9.71
CA ASP A 45 -4.77 6.58 8.85
C ASP A 45 -4.16 6.64 7.46
N ILE A 46 -4.08 5.48 6.79
CA ILE A 46 -3.43 5.36 5.49
C ILE A 46 -4.34 4.60 4.54
N ILE A 47 -4.57 5.17 3.36
CA ILE A 47 -5.25 4.51 2.25
C ILE A 47 -4.31 4.46 1.06
N SER A 48 -4.26 3.33 0.38
CA SER A 48 -3.64 3.19 -0.93
C SER A 48 -4.40 2.16 -1.76
N ALA A 49 -4.23 2.20 -3.09
CA ALA A 49 -4.85 1.28 -4.03
C ALA A 49 -4.09 1.31 -5.36
N ASP A 50 -4.44 0.42 -6.30
CA ASP A 50 -3.91 0.44 -7.65
C ASP A 50 -2.35 0.44 -7.65
N PRO A 51 -1.71 -0.64 -7.14
CA PRO A 51 -0.26 -0.73 -7.04
C PRO A 51 0.40 -0.89 -8.40
N LEU A 52 1.65 -0.46 -8.51
CA LEU A 52 2.50 -0.64 -9.70
C LEU A 52 2.82 -2.11 -9.97
N ALA A 53 2.90 -2.92 -8.94
CA ALA A 53 3.09 -4.36 -9.02
C ALA A 53 2.58 -5.04 -7.75
N THR A 54 2.27 -6.34 -7.86
CA THR A 54 1.87 -7.16 -6.70
C THR A 54 2.72 -8.42 -6.63
N LEU A 55 2.97 -8.88 -5.40
CA LEU A 55 3.67 -10.12 -5.12
C LEU A 55 2.81 -10.98 -4.19
N GLU A 56 2.49 -12.20 -4.62
CA GLU A 56 1.84 -13.21 -3.79
C GLU A 56 2.73 -14.42 -3.63
N THR A 57 3.04 -14.79 -2.39
CA THR A 57 3.80 -16.00 -2.07
C THR A 57 2.86 -17.06 -1.50
N ARG A 58 2.93 -18.26 -2.05
CA ARG A 58 2.27 -19.47 -1.53
C ARG A 58 3.28 -20.59 -1.50
N GLY A 59 3.61 -21.09 -0.31
CA GLY A 59 4.63 -22.13 -0.13
C GLY A 59 5.97 -21.71 -0.71
N THR A 60 6.43 -22.38 -1.75
CA THR A 60 7.75 -22.14 -2.34
C THR A 60 7.75 -21.14 -3.50
N SER A 61 6.60 -20.78 -4.04
CA SER A 61 6.51 -19.93 -5.24
C SER A 61 5.94 -18.56 -4.93
N THR A 62 6.52 -17.52 -5.54
CA THR A 62 6.05 -16.15 -5.51
C THR A 62 5.63 -15.74 -6.92
N CYS A 63 4.38 -15.32 -7.07
CA CYS A 63 3.86 -14.73 -8.29
C CYS A 63 4.05 -13.21 -8.24
N LEU A 64 4.86 -12.66 -9.14
CA LEU A 64 4.97 -11.23 -9.40
C LEU A 64 4.03 -10.87 -10.55
N THR A 65 3.09 -9.95 -10.32
CA THR A 65 2.23 -9.38 -11.36
C THR A 65 2.58 -7.92 -11.57
N GLN A 66 2.94 -7.57 -12.80
CA GLN A 66 3.23 -6.20 -13.24
C GLN A 66 2.72 -5.99 -14.65
N ASP A 67 2.08 -4.87 -14.95
CA ASP A 67 1.55 -4.55 -16.29
C ASP A 67 0.69 -5.69 -16.89
N ASN A 68 -0.12 -6.35 -16.06
CA ASN A 68 -0.93 -7.53 -16.40
C ASN A 68 -0.12 -8.78 -16.82
N HIS A 69 1.19 -8.79 -16.62
CA HIS A 69 2.04 -9.96 -16.83
C HIS A 69 2.38 -10.63 -15.50
N GLN A 70 2.35 -11.97 -15.50
CA GLN A 70 2.66 -12.78 -14.32
C GLN A 70 3.96 -13.53 -14.52
N HIS A 71 4.82 -13.48 -13.51
CA HIS A 71 6.08 -14.21 -13.46
C HIS A 71 6.20 -14.96 -12.13
N HIS A 72 6.53 -16.25 -12.19
CA HIS A 72 6.72 -17.07 -11.01
C HIS A 72 8.20 -17.19 -10.65
N HIS A 73 8.48 -17.09 -9.35
CA HIS A 73 9.83 -17.14 -8.78
C HIS A 73 9.84 -18.05 -7.57
N ASP A 74 10.80 -18.97 -7.48
CA ASP A 74 10.95 -19.91 -6.37
C ASP A 74 12.03 -19.47 -5.37
N GLY A 75 12.66 -18.32 -5.60
CA GLY A 75 13.68 -17.73 -4.74
C GLY A 75 13.12 -17.07 -3.49
N ASP A 76 13.97 -16.32 -2.79
CA ASP A 76 13.62 -15.55 -1.60
C ASP A 76 12.58 -14.46 -1.95
N PRO A 77 11.35 -14.52 -1.38
CA PRO A 77 10.28 -13.56 -1.67
C PRO A 77 10.60 -12.13 -1.20
N LEU A 78 11.34 -11.96 -0.11
CA LEU A 78 11.71 -10.64 0.40
C LEU A 78 12.80 -10.00 -0.46
N ALA A 79 13.75 -10.79 -0.94
CA ALA A 79 14.76 -10.31 -1.89
C ALA A 79 14.11 -9.91 -3.22
N LEU A 80 13.12 -10.69 -3.71
CA LEU A 80 12.35 -10.33 -4.90
C LEU A 80 11.57 -9.05 -4.70
N LEU A 81 10.88 -8.89 -3.56
CA LEU A 81 10.14 -7.69 -3.19
C LEU A 81 11.06 -6.46 -3.19
N ALA A 82 12.19 -6.54 -2.49
CA ALA A 82 13.15 -5.43 -2.41
C ALA A 82 13.71 -5.04 -3.79
N LYS A 83 14.02 -6.05 -4.63
CA LYS A 83 14.49 -5.82 -6.01
C LYS A 83 13.41 -5.13 -6.86
N THR A 84 12.16 -5.60 -6.79
CA THR A 84 11.05 -5.05 -7.56
C THR A 84 10.72 -3.62 -7.10
N GLN A 85 10.68 -3.38 -5.80
CA GLN A 85 10.46 -2.04 -5.26
C GLN A 85 11.53 -1.06 -5.73
N ARG A 86 12.81 -1.47 -5.66
CA ARG A 86 13.92 -0.63 -6.13
C ARG A 86 13.84 -0.34 -7.64
N ALA A 87 13.44 -1.32 -8.42
CA ALA A 87 13.28 -1.16 -9.87
C ALA A 87 12.16 -0.17 -10.22
N LEU A 88 11.05 -0.18 -9.48
CA LEU A 88 9.86 0.64 -9.75
C LEU A 88 9.97 2.06 -9.14
N LEU A 89 10.46 2.16 -7.91
CA LEU A 89 10.48 3.41 -7.15
C LEU A 89 11.87 4.05 -7.06
N GLY A 90 12.92 3.35 -7.50
CA GLY A 90 14.31 3.80 -7.34
C GLY A 90 14.86 3.55 -5.93
N GLU A 91 16.02 4.11 -5.64
CA GLU A 91 16.60 4.08 -4.30
C GLU A 91 15.83 5.03 -3.37
N ARG A 92 15.56 4.57 -2.17
CA ARG A 92 14.90 5.40 -1.16
C ARG A 92 15.82 6.56 -0.78
N VAL A 93 15.28 7.77 -0.85
CA VAL A 93 15.94 8.97 -0.35
C VAL A 93 15.32 9.29 1.02
N GLU A 94 16.14 9.69 1.98
CA GLU A 94 15.66 10.25 3.24
C GLU A 94 14.76 11.46 2.96
N ASP A 95 13.64 11.54 3.64
CA ASP A 95 12.72 12.65 3.55
C ASP A 95 12.39 13.17 4.96
N ASP A 96 12.21 14.48 5.06
CA ASP A 96 11.91 15.17 6.33
C ASP A 96 10.39 15.42 6.51
N SER A 97 9.54 14.75 5.73
CA SER A 97 8.09 14.97 5.78
C SER A 97 7.45 14.53 7.11
N GLY A 98 8.08 13.60 7.81
CA GLY A 98 7.51 12.97 9.00
C GLY A 98 6.32 12.05 8.71
N LEU A 99 6.02 11.75 7.44
CA LEU A 99 4.95 10.84 7.06
C LEU A 99 5.37 9.38 7.25
N PRO A 100 4.49 8.53 7.82
CA PRO A 100 4.84 7.13 8.11
C PRO A 100 4.94 6.27 6.85
N PHE A 101 4.29 6.66 5.76
CA PHE A 101 4.29 5.96 4.48
C PHE A 101 4.15 6.95 3.32
N ILE A 102 5.08 6.92 2.40
CA ILE A 102 5.14 7.84 1.24
C ILE A 102 5.12 7.08 -0.10
N GLY A 103 4.91 5.77 -0.03
CA GLY A 103 5.03 4.80 -1.11
C GLY A 103 5.97 3.68 -0.71
N GLY A 104 5.88 2.56 -1.41
CA GLY A 104 6.65 1.35 -1.11
C GLY A 104 5.78 0.11 -1.02
N ALA A 105 6.28 -0.90 -0.33
CA ALA A 105 5.61 -2.17 -0.12
C ALA A 105 4.59 -2.08 1.02
N LEU A 106 3.34 -2.45 0.74
CA LEU A 106 2.26 -2.48 1.72
C LEU A 106 1.37 -3.70 1.48
N GLY A 107 1.03 -4.44 2.54
CA GLY A 107 0.20 -5.63 2.43
C GLY A 107 0.35 -6.58 3.60
N LEU A 108 0.03 -7.85 3.34
CA LEU A 108 0.07 -8.93 4.32
C LEU A 108 1.41 -9.66 4.27
N PHE A 109 2.02 -9.81 5.45
CA PHE A 109 3.12 -10.73 5.71
C PHE A 109 2.63 -11.74 6.74
N GLY A 110 2.29 -12.95 6.28
CA GLY A 110 1.78 -14.01 7.13
C GLY A 110 2.86 -14.65 7.99
N TYR A 111 2.48 -15.24 9.12
CA TYR A 111 3.41 -15.93 10.01
C TYR A 111 4.15 -17.08 9.30
N ASP A 112 3.43 -17.82 8.43
CA ASP A 112 3.99 -18.97 7.71
C ASP A 112 4.99 -18.60 6.62
N LEU A 113 5.12 -17.32 6.25
CA LEU A 113 6.23 -16.84 5.43
C LEU A 113 7.60 -17.17 6.07
N GLY A 114 7.67 -17.21 7.41
CA GLY A 114 8.86 -17.59 8.17
C GLY A 114 9.39 -18.99 7.79
N ARG A 115 8.55 -19.89 7.28
CA ARG A 115 8.96 -21.23 6.81
C ARG A 115 9.91 -21.20 5.61
N ARG A 116 9.99 -20.07 4.93
CA ARG A 116 10.95 -19.85 3.84
C ARG A 116 12.37 -19.65 4.35
N PHE A 117 12.52 -19.27 5.63
CA PHE A 117 13.79 -18.86 6.24
C PHE A 117 14.18 -19.78 7.38
N GLU A 118 13.21 -20.40 8.07
CA GLU A 118 13.41 -21.21 9.27
C GLU A 118 12.64 -22.53 9.19
N ARG A 119 13.12 -23.53 9.93
CA ARG A 119 12.41 -24.79 10.12
C ARG A 119 11.38 -24.63 11.24
N LEU A 120 10.16 -24.28 10.88
CA LEU A 120 9.06 -24.16 11.83
C LEU A 120 8.25 -25.47 11.89
N PRO A 121 7.79 -25.92 13.09
CA PRO A 121 6.94 -27.09 13.21
C PRO A 121 5.62 -26.89 12.45
N THR A 122 5.15 -27.92 11.75
CA THR A 122 3.85 -27.92 11.06
C THR A 122 2.88 -28.77 11.87
N VAL A 123 2.24 -28.15 12.87
CA VAL A 123 1.29 -28.83 13.77
C VAL A 123 -0.16 -28.45 13.44
N ALA A 124 -0.38 -27.21 12.99
CA ALA A 124 -1.71 -26.72 12.66
C ALA A 124 -2.13 -27.14 11.25
N GLN A 125 -3.42 -27.46 11.09
CA GLN A 125 -4.03 -27.64 9.77
C GLN A 125 -4.36 -26.27 9.19
N GLN A 126 -4.06 -26.09 7.91
CA GLN A 126 -4.39 -24.86 7.18
C GLN A 126 -5.87 -24.95 6.78
N ASP A 127 -6.74 -24.28 7.53
CA ASP A 127 -8.19 -24.21 7.30
C ASP A 127 -8.58 -22.98 6.44
N ILE A 128 -7.76 -21.94 6.43
CA ILE A 128 -7.97 -20.72 5.63
C ILE A 128 -6.84 -20.60 4.60
N GLN A 129 -7.22 -20.55 3.33
CA GLN A 129 -6.25 -20.45 2.22
C GLN A 129 -5.88 -18.99 1.94
N VAL A 130 -5.12 -18.37 2.83
CA VAL A 130 -4.49 -17.06 2.59
C VAL A 130 -3.08 -17.25 2.04
N PRO A 131 -2.54 -16.32 1.25
CA PRO A 131 -1.13 -16.35 0.87
C PRO A 131 -0.22 -16.13 2.07
N ASP A 132 0.99 -16.69 2.02
CA ASP A 132 2.03 -16.46 3.03
C ASP A 132 2.52 -15.00 3.00
N MET A 133 2.49 -14.38 1.82
CA MET A 133 2.71 -12.96 1.60
C MET A 133 1.80 -12.47 0.48
N ALA A 134 1.17 -11.31 0.65
CA ALA A 134 0.41 -10.61 -0.38
C ALA A 134 0.69 -9.11 -0.26
N VAL A 135 1.53 -8.58 -1.13
CA VAL A 135 2.07 -7.22 -1.03
C VAL A 135 1.95 -6.49 -2.36
N GLY A 136 1.41 -5.27 -2.33
CA GLY A 136 1.46 -4.32 -3.43
C GLY A 136 2.64 -3.36 -3.28
N ILE A 137 3.18 -2.87 -4.39
CA ILE A 137 4.16 -1.78 -4.43
C ILE A 137 3.44 -0.55 -4.94
N TYR A 138 3.34 0.46 -4.08
CA TYR A 138 2.58 1.69 -4.32
C TYR A 138 3.52 2.88 -4.47
N ASP A 139 3.20 3.77 -5.40
CA ASP A 139 3.88 5.04 -5.59
C ASP A 139 3.17 6.21 -4.89
N TRP A 140 2.07 5.94 -4.18
CA TRP A 140 1.27 6.96 -3.52
C TRP A 140 0.58 6.45 -2.25
N ALA A 141 0.19 7.38 -1.41
CA ALA A 141 -0.69 7.14 -0.27
C ALA A 141 -1.53 8.37 0.06
N LEU A 142 -2.76 8.16 0.48
CA LEU A 142 -3.60 9.17 1.08
C LEU A 142 -3.55 9.00 2.59
N LEU A 143 -3.05 9.99 3.30
CA LEU A 143 -2.82 9.95 4.74
C LEU A 143 -3.70 10.95 5.46
N ARG A 144 -4.23 10.55 6.61
CA ARG A 144 -4.93 11.43 7.54
C ARG A 144 -4.17 11.46 8.86
N ASN A 145 -3.74 12.62 9.28
CA ASN A 145 -3.27 12.80 10.64
C ASN A 145 -4.48 12.77 11.59
N VAL A 146 -4.51 11.78 12.48
CA VAL A 146 -5.68 11.54 13.36
C VAL A 146 -5.87 12.67 14.36
N ALA A 147 -4.78 13.27 14.86
CA ALA A 147 -4.85 14.34 15.86
C ALA A 147 -5.38 15.66 15.27
N THR A 148 -4.99 16.00 14.04
CA THR A 148 -5.34 17.26 13.39
C THR A 148 -6.51 17.15 12.42
N GLY A 149 -6.81 15.93 11.95
CA GLY A 149 -7.80 15.67 10.90
C GLY A 149 -7.32 16.07 9.49
N HIS A 150 -6.09 16.53 9.32
CA HIS A 150 -5.56 16.97 8.04
C HIS A 150 -5.26 15.80 7.12
N TRP A 151 -5.60 15.94 5.86
CA TRP A 151 -5.37 14.97 4.80
C TRP A 151 -4.21 15.40 3.89
N GLN A 152 -3.41 14.42 3.49
CA GLN A 152 -2.27 14.61 2.60
C GLN A 152 -2.24 13.48 1.58
N LEU A 153 -2.05 13.81 0.30
CA LEU A 153 -1.68 12.86 -0.73
C LEU A 153 -0.17 12.91 -0.89
N ALA A 154 0.52 11.86 -0.50
CA ALA A 154 1.92 11.65 -0.80
C ALA A 154 2.06 10.88 -2.12
N HIS A 155 2.92 11.33 -3.00
CA HIS A 155 3.25 10.67 -4.26
C HIS A 155 4.76 10.63 -4.46
N TRP A 156 5.27 9.43 -4.70
CA TRP A 156 6.69 9.20 -4.99
C TRP A 156 6.93 9.18 -6.49
N GLY A 157 7.45 10.27 -7.04
CA GLY A 157 7.64 10.41 -8.48
C GLY A 157 7.95 11.84 -8.89
N ASP A 158 7.24 12.36 -9.87
CA ASP A 158 7.32 13.75 -10.32
C ASP A 158 6.00 14.50 -10.05
N GLU A 159 6.03 15.81 -10.24
CA GLU A 159 4.85 16.67 -10.05
C GLU A 159 3.69 16.33 -11.01
N ALA A 160 4.02 15.89 -12.21
CA ALA A 160 3.00 15.47 -13.17
C ALA A 160 2.33 14.16 -12.73
N GLY A 161 3.08 13.26 -12.09
CA GLY A 161 2.54 12.05 -11.46
C GLY A 161 1.59 12.37 -10.31
N LEU A 162 1.98 13.30 -9.43
CA LEU A 162 1.11 13.79 -8.37
C LEU A 162 -0.19 14.38 -8.94
N ALA A 163 -0.11 15.23 -9.97
CA ALA A 163 -1.29 15.83 -10.60
C ALA A 163 -2.23 14.76 -11.17
N ARG A 164 -1.70 13.79 -11.93
CA ARG A 164 -2.49 12.67 -12.47
C ARG A 164 -3.15 11.84 -11.36
N ARG A 165 -2.44 11.58 -10.27
CA ARG A 165 -3.00 10.81 -9.13
C ARG A 165 -4.09 11.60 -8.41
N LEU A 166 -3.91 12.91 -8.27
CA LEU A 166 -4.92 13.79 -7.71
C LEU A 166 -6.20 13.81 -8.56
N ASP A 167 -6.07 14.01 -9.87
CA ASP A 167 -7.20 13.99 -10.80
C ASP A 167 -7.94 12.65 -10.75
N TRP A 168 -7.18 11.53 -10.70
CA TRP A 168 -7.74 10.20 -10.57
C TRP A 168 -8.52 10.03 -9.26
N LEU A 169 -7.97 10.49 -8.12
CA LEU A 169 -8.65 10.45 -6.82
C LEU A 169 -9.96 11.26 -6.83
N MET A 170 -9.94 12.46 -7.40
CA MET A 170 -11.16 13.29 -7.50
C MET A 170 -12.21 12.58 -8.34
N ALA A 171 -11.83 11.98 -9.46
CA ALA A 171 -12.76 11.20 -10.30
C ALA A 171 -13.36 9.98 -9.56
N GLN A 172 -12.63 9.35 -8.62
CA GLN A 172 -13.23 8.28 -7.80
C GLN A 172 -14.30 8.82 -6.84
N ARG A 173 -14.13 10.02 -6.30
CA ARG A 173 -15.11 10.65 -5.40
C ARG A 173 -16.42 11.02 -6.09
N GLU A 174 -16.39 11.34 -7.37
CA GLU A 174 -17.56 11.70 -8.15
C GLU A 174 -18.39 10.47 -8.57
N ARG A 175 -17.84 9.26 -8.45
CA ARG A 175 -18.57 8.03 -8.73
C ARG A 175 -19.62 7.76 -7.64
N PRO A 176 -20.84 7.39 -8.00
CA PRO A 176 -21.81 6.96 -7.00
C PRO A 176 -21.27 5.75 -6.24
N PRO A 177 -21.49 5.68 -4.91
CA PRO A 177 -21.10 4.52 -4.14
C PRO A 177 -21.73 3.25 -4.70
N SER A 178 -20.99 2.15 -4.72
CA SER A 178 -21.53 0.86 -5.13
C SER A 178 -22.71 0.49 -4.22
N PRO A 179 -23.85 0.03 -4.75
CA PRO A 179 -25.00 -0.37 -3.94
C PRO A 179 -24.73 -1.59 -3.02
N PHE A 180 -23.56 -2.17 -3.08
CA PHE A 180 -23.11 -3.34 -2.28
C PHE A 180 -21.87 -3.04 -1.43
N ALA A 181 -21.64 -1.78 -1.08
CA ALA A 181 -20.59 -1.40 -0.13
C ALA A 181 -21.09 -1.49 1.31
#